data_cd68c8e47871a667b790d1a135798545
#
_entry.id   cd68c8e47871a667b790d1a135798545
#
_cell.length_a   1.000
_cell.length_b   1.000
_cell.length_c   1.000
_cell.angle_alpha   90.00
_cell.angle_beta   90.00
_cell.angle_gamma   90.00
#
_symmetry.space_group_name_H-M   'P 1'
#
loop_
_entity.id
_entity.type
_entity.pdbx_description
1 polymer ?
#
loop_
_entity_poly.entity_id
_entity_poly.type
_entity_poly.pdbx_seq_one_letter_code
_entity_poly.pdbx_strand_id
1 'polypeptide(L)'
;MIGQSVINVKSGGRTRLSTLIAGVVLLIMVVFLSDWVSQMPMAALVDVMIMVSIGTFNWESIREFKTHPMSFNVVMLATVITTVFTHNLAYGVLVGVLLSSLFFANKIGQFLSVVSELDDDNNTRYYYVQGQVFFSSTTQFLNSFDTKEALDKVVIDVSQAHFWDVTAVDTLDKLVIRFQREGSDVKVVGLNSASRTIIDKFSIHDRHDIGLID
;
A
#
# COMPACT_ATOMS: atom_id res chain seq x y z
N MET A 1 13.35 -15.92 -13.73
CA MET A 1 13.82 -15.46 -15.07
C MET A 1 12.61 -15.14 -15.94
N ILE A 2 12.15 -13.89 -15.90
CA ILE A 2 10.90 -13.45 -16.56
C ILE A 2 11.04 -13.51 -18.10
N GLY A 3 12.17 -13.06 -18.66
CA GLY A 3 12.37 -13.02 -20.12
C GLY A 3 12.28 -14.39 -20.80
N GLN A 4 12.88 -15.42 -20.21
CA GLN A 4 12.82 -16.78 -20.74
C GLN A 4 11.39 -17.36 -20.69
N SER A 5 10.64 -17.07 -19.63
CA SER A 5 9.25 -17.51 -19.51
C SER A 5 8.36 -16.83 -20.55
N VAL A 6 8.57 -15.53 -20.81
CA VAL A 6 7.82 -14.78 -21.85
C VAL A 6 8.11 -15.35 -23.24
N ILE A 7 9.37 -15.64 -23.55
CA ILE A 7 9.74 -16.25 -24.83
C ILE A 7 9.13 -17.64 -24.99
N ASN A 8 9.16 -18.46 -23.94
CA ASN A 8 8.54 -19.79 -23.95
C ASN A 8 7.04 -19.72 -24.23
N VAL A 9 6.34 -18.79 -23.56
CA VAL A 9 4.90 -18.58 -23.77
C VAL A 9 4.61 -18.05 -25.18
N LYS A 10 5.38 -17.10 -25.69
CA LYS A 10 5.26 -16.60 -27.06
C LYS A 10 5.51 -17.67 -28.13
N SER A 11 6.40 -18.63 -27.83
CA SER A 11 6.70 -19.79 -28.68
C SER A 11 5.64 -20.91 -28.58
N GLY A 12 4.55 -20.72 -27.82
CA GLY A 12 3.44 -21.66 -27.70
C GLY A 12 3.52 -22.63 -26.50
N GLY A 13 4.51 -22.48 -25.63
CA GLY A 13 4.65 -23.28 -24.41
C GLY A 13 3.58 -22.92 -23.38
N ARG A 14 2.56 -23.79 -23.18
CA ARG A 14 1.45 -23.55 -22.24
C ARG A 14 1.47 -24.44 -21.00
N THR A 15 2.40 -25.37 -20.93
CA THR A 15 2.40 -26.39 -19.87
C THR A 15 3.69 -26.34 -19.06
N ARG A 16 3.63 -26.82 -17.81
CA ARG A 16 4.82 -27.01 -16.96
C ARG A 16 5.84 -27.95 -17.59
N LEU A 17 5.40 -28.87 -18.44
CA LEU A 17 6.24 -29.79 -19.17
C LEU A 17 7.19 -29.06 -20.12
N SER A 18 6.75 -28.01 -20.78
CA SER A 18 7.57 -27.16 -21.67
C SER A 18 8.78 -26.57 -20.95
N THR A 19 8.57 -26.07 -19.73
CA THR A 19 9.64 -25.49 -18.90
C THR A 19 10.61 -26.55 -18.40
N LEU A 20 10.12 -27.74 -18.06
CA LEU A 20 10.94 -28.85 -17.63
C LEU A 20 11.82 -29.37 -18.80
N ILE A 21 11.21 -29.54 -19.98
CA ILE A 21 11.97 -29.93 -21.19
C ILE A 21 13.04 -28.89 -21.53
N ALA A 22 12.71 -27.61 -21.48
CA ALA A 22 13.67 -26.54 -21.72
C ALA A 22 14.83 -26.58 -20.71
N GLY A 23 14.57 -26.86 -19.43
CA GLY A 23 15.60 -27.04 -18.41
C GLY A 23 16.48 -28.26 -18.65
N VAL A 24 15.88 -29.38 -19.03
CA VAL A 24 16.66 -30.63 -19.37
C VAL A 24 17.51 -30.42 -20.58
N VAL A 25 16.99 -29.82 -21.66
CA VAL A 25 17.75 -29.50 -22.87
C VAL A 25 18.92 -28.57 -22.55
N LEU A 26 18.70 -27.54 -21.74
CA LEU A 26 19.74 -26.62 -21.32
C LEU A 26 20.83 -27.35 -20.48
N LEU A 27 20.45 -28.26 -19.60
CA LEU A 27 21.37 -29.08 -18.82
C LEU A 27 22.24 -29.95 -19.75
N ILE A 28 21.60 -30.60 -20.71
CA ILE A 28 22.31 -31.43 -21.70
C ILE A 28 23.30 -30.57 -22.52
N MET A 29 22.89 -29.41 -22.97
CA MET A 29 23.75 -28.49 -23.70
C MET A 29 24.95 -28.04 -22.86
N VAL A 30 24.76 -27.71 -21.61
CA VAL A 30 25.87 -27.29 -20.73
C VAL A 30 26.82 -28.43 -20.42
N VAL A 31 26.32 -29.64 -20.19
CA VAL A 31 27.16 -30.79 -19.80
C VAL A 31 27.89 -31.39 -20.99
N PHE A 32 27.22 -31.56 -22.13
CA PHE A 32 27.79 -32.31 -23.27
C PHE A 32 28.30 -31.41 -24.39
N LEU A 33 27.75 -30.20 -24.55
CA LEU A 33 28.11 -29.29 -25.65
C LEU A 33 28.84 -28.02 -25.14
N SER A 34 29.41 -28.05 -23.94
CA SER A 34 30.13 -26.92 -23.35
C SER A 34 31.23 -26.39 -24.28
N ASP A 35 32.00 -27.27 -24.88
CA ASP A 35 33.10 -26.89 -25.78
C ASP A 35 32.62 -26.19 -27.07
N TRP A 36 31.45 -26.58 -27.56
CA TRP A 36 30.83 -25.98 -28.75
C TRP A 36 30.19 -24.63 -28.39
N VAL A 37 29.54 -24.55 -27.22
CA VAL A 37 28.91 -23.33 -26.72
C VAL A 37 29.96 -22.25 -26.40
N SER A 38 31.13 -22.65 -25.89
CA SER A 38 32.25 -21.75 -25.60
C SER A 38 32.87 -21.09 -26.84
N GLN A 39 32.67 -21.65 -28.03
CA GLN A 39 33.11 -21.06 -29.29
C GLN A 39 32.18 -20.00 -29.86
N MET A 40 31.00 -19.77 -29.23
CA MET A 40 30.10 -18.74 -29.68
C MET A 40 30.74 -17.35 -29.51
N PRO A 41 30.79 -16.53 -30.57
CA PRO A 41 31.36 -15.20 -30.49
C PRO A 41 30.47 -14.32 -29.59
N MET A 42 31.13 -13.49 -28.77
CA MET A 42 30.45 -12.56 -27.86
C MET A 42 29.43 -11.68 -28.59
N ALA A 43 29.73 -11.31 -29.86
CA ALA A 43 28.82 -10.51 -30.67
C ALA A 43 27.45 -11.17 -30.88
N ALA A 44 27.40 -12.48 -31.11
CA ALA A 44 26.15 -13.20 -31.29
C ALA A 44 25.31 -13.24 -30.01
N LEU A 45 25.96 -13.33 -28.84
CA LEU A 45 25.25 -13.24 -27.55
C LEU A 45 24.68 -11.87 -27.31
N VAL A 46 25.41 -10.82 -27.68
CA VAL A 46 24.93 -9.41 -27.56
C VAL A 46 23.75 -9.17 -28.50
N ASP A 47 23.77 -9.65 -29.73
CA ASP A 47 22.68 -9.53 -30.69
C ASP A 47 21.40 -10.19 -30.15
N VAL A 48 21.50 -11.40 -29.60
CA VAL A 48 20.35 -12.07 -28.97
C VAL A 48 19.82 -11.28 -27.76
N MET A 49 20.74 -10.75 -26.95
CA MET A 49 20.31 -9.92 -25.77
C MET A 49 19.58 -8.63 -26.19
N ILE A 50 20.06 -7.96 -27.25
CA ILE A 50 19.40 -6.78 -27.81
C ILE A 50 18.01 -7.14 -28.34
N MET A 51 17.92 -8.21 -29.13
CA MET A 51 16.66 -8.69 -29.69
C MET A 51 15.65 -9.04 -28.60
N VAL A 52 16.07 -9.74 -27.56
CA VAL A 52 15.25 -10.10 -26.40
C VAL A 52 14.81 -8.84 -25.64
N SER A 53 15.71 -7.89 -25.45
CA SER A 53 15.43 -6.62 -24.76
C SER A 53 14.35 -5.82 -25.50
N ILE A 54 14.45 -5.68 -26.82
CA ILE A 54 13.46 -5.02 -27.65
C ILE A 54 12.11 -5.76 -27.61
N GLY A 55 12.14 -7.09 -27.68
CA GLY A 55 10.94 -7.93 -27.65
C GLY A 55 10.25 -8.02 -26.31
N THR A 56 10.98 -7.79 -25.22
CA THR A 56 10.45 -7.83 -23.84
C THR A 56 10.04 -6.43 -23.37
N PHE A 57 10.54 -5.39 -24.02
CA PHE A 57 10.22 -4.01 -23.68
C PHE A 57 8.74 -3.72 -23.91
N ASN A 58 8.07 -3.21 -22.88
CA ASN A 58 6.67 -2.81 -22.96
C ASN A 58 6.54 -1.39 -23.53
N TRP A 59 6.36 -1.28 -24.84
CA TRP A 59 6.19 -0.01 -25.55
C TRP A 59 4.91 0.72 -25.12
N GLU A 60 3.91 -0.01 -24.65
CA GLU A 60 2.66 0.53 -24.16
C GLU A 60 2.85 1.37 -22.90
N SER A 61 3.78 0.98 -22.01
CA SER A 61 4.12 1.74 -20.80
C SER A 61 4.59 3.16 -21.11
N ILE A 62 5.29 3.39 -22.23
CA ILE A 62 5.68 4.74 -22.64
C ILE A 62 4.45 5.54 -23.11
N ARG A 63 3.55 4.89 -23.82
CA ARG A 63 2.35 5.54 -24.36
C ARG A 63 1.39 5.91 -23.23
N GLU A 64 1.30 5.09 -22.20
CA GLU A 64 0.43 5.27 -21.05
C GLU A 64 1.02 6.18 -19.96
N PHE A 65 2.28 6.63 -20.12
CA PHE A 65 2.95 7.53 -19.18
C PHE A 65 2.13 8.80 -18.86
N LYS A 66 1.34 9.27 -19.82
CA LYS A 66 0.45 10.43 -19.66
C LYS A 66 -0.85 10.09 -18.92
N THR A 67 -1.25 8.84 -18.92
CA THR A 67 -2.54 8.37 -18.37
C THR A 67 -2.40 7.86 -16.93
N HIS A 68 -1.20 7.41 -16.56
CA HIS A 68 -0.93 6.90 -15.22
C HIS A 68 -0.75 8.01 -14.18
N PRO A 69 -1.14 7.75 -12.91
CA PRO A 69 -0.91 8.69 -11.81
C PRO A 69 0.58 9.05 -11.69
N MET A 70 0.86 10.32 -11.35
CA MET A 70 2.23 10.83 -11.16
C MET A 70 3.08 9.94 -10.23
N SER A 71 2.47 9.40 -9.17
CA SER A 71 3.14 8.52 -8.20
C SER A 71 3.73 7.28 -8.86
N PHE A 72 2.99 6.64 -9.78
CA PHE A 72 3.46 5.47 -10.53
C PHE A 72 4.65 5.80 -11.42
N ASN A 73 4.58 6.90 -12.14
CA ASN A 73 5.62 7.36 -13.05
C ASN A 73 6.92 7.68 -12.29
N VAL A 74 6.81 8.31 -11.12
CA VAL A 74 7.97 8.62 -10.27
C VAL A 74 8.64 7.35 -9.77
N VAL A 75 7.87 6.36 -9.30
CA VAL A 75 8.42 5.07 -8.85
C VAL A 75 9.12 4.35 -9.99
N MET A 76 8.49 4.27 -11.16
CA MET A 76 9.06 3.62 -12.34
C MET A 76 10.38 4.29 -12.75
N LEU A 77 10.40 5.60 -12.86
CA LEU A 77 11.59 6.36 -13.26
C LEU A 77 12.73 6.21 -12.24
N ALA A 78 12.42 6.34 -10.94
CA ALA A 78 13.41 6.19 -9.87
C ALA A 78 14.02 4.77 -9.87
N THR A 79 13.20 3.73 -10.05
CA THR A 79 13.65 2.34 -10.13
C THR A 79 14.60 2.13 -11.31
N VAL A 80 14.23 2.63 -12.50
CA VAL A 80 15.07 2.50 -13.72
C VAL A 80 16.36 3.26 -13.55
N ILE A 81 16.32 4.52 -13.12
CA ILE A 81 17.52 5.35 -12.92
C ILE A 81 18.46 4.67 -11.91
N THR A 82 17.95 4.23 -10.75
CA THR A 82 18.77 3.56 -9.74
C THR A 82 19.43 2.31 -10.30
N THR A 83 18.67 1.48 -11.01
CA THR A 83 19.21 0.23 -11.62
C THR A 83 20.31 0.53 -12.63
N VAL A 84 20.12 1.53 -13.49
CA VAL A 84 21.09 1.89 -14.52
C VAL A 84 22.37 2.48 -13.91
N PHE A 85 22.24 3.39 -12.93
CA PHE A 85 23.43 4.01 -12.31
C PHE A 85 24.21 3.06 -11.43
N THR A 86 23.52 2.17 -10.69
CA THR A 86 24.20 1.24 -9.78
C THR A 86 24.64 -0.04 -10.46
N HIS A 87 24.19 -0.28 -11.70
CA HIS A 87 24.34 -1.56 -12.41
C HIS A 87 23.87 -2.77 -11.57
N ASN A 88 22.97 -2.53 -10.63
CA ASN A 88 22.49 -3.54 -9.68
C ASN A 88 20.97 -3.46 -9.53
N LEU A 89 20.31 -4.53 -10.00
CA LEU A 89 18.86 -4.65 -9.94
C LEU A 89 18.31 -4.63 -8.51
N ALA A 90 19.06 -5.14 -7.52
CA ALA A 90 18.61 -5.21 -6.13
C ALA A 90 18.36 -3.82 -5.54
N TYR A 91 19.25 -2.84 -5.81
CA TYR A 91 19.04 -1.46 -5.37
C TYR A 91 17.84 -0.80 -6.06
N GLY A 92 17.65 -1.08 -7.35
CA GLY A 92 16.47 -0.60 -8.07
C GLY A 92 15.16 -1.10 -7.44
N VAL A 93 15.10 -2.42 -7.17
CA VAL A 93 13.94 -3.03 -6.51
C VAL A 93 13.71 -2.45 -5.12
N LEU A 94 14.77 -2.28 -4.32
CA LEU A 94 14.66 -1.70 -2.97
C LEU A 94 14.06 -0.29 -3.01
N VAL A 95 14.59 0.58 -3.85
CA VAL A 95 14.08 1.96 -4.03
C VAL A 95 12.64 1.94 -4.53
N GLY A 96 12.34 1.09 -5.51
CA GLY A 96 10.98 0.96 -6.05
C GLY A 96 9.96 0.53 -5.00
N VAL A 97 10.29 -0.47 -4.17
CA VAL A 97 9.41 -0.96 -3.09
C VAL A 97 9.21 0.12 -2.03
N LEU A 98 10.28 0.80 -1.58
CA LEU A 98 10.18 1.84 -0.58
C LEU A 98 9.31 3.01 -1.05
N LEU A 99 9.57 3.54 -2.25
CA LEU A 99 8.77 4.63 -2.82
C LEU A 99 7.31 4.23 -3.05
N SER A 100 7.08 3.03 -3.59
CA SER A 100 5.73 2.51 -3.80
C SER A 100 4.96 2.37 -2.49
N SER A 101 5.61 1.89 -1.43
CA SER A 101 5.00 1.77 -0.09
C SER A 101 4.63 3.13 0.49
N LEU A 102 5.49 4.14 0.33
CA LEU A 102 5.20 5.52 0.79
C LEU A 102 4.01 6.14 0.04
N PHE A 103 3.98 6.02 -1.28
CA PHE A 103 2.86 6.54 -2.07
C PHE A 103 1.56 5.79 -1.79
N PHE A 104 1.63 4.49 -1.57
CA PHE A 104 0.48 3.67 -1.21
C PHE A 104 -0.10 4.08 0.16
N ALA A 105 0.77 4.23 1.18
CA ALA A 105 0.35 4.69 2.50
C ALA A 105 -0.33 6.07 2.44
N ASN A 106 0.27 7.02 1.71
CA ASN A 106 -0.31 8.35 1.55
C ASN A 106 -1.65 8.32 0.80
N LYS A 107 -1.77 7.47 -0.22
CA LYS A 107 -3.02 7.34 -0.99
C LYS A 107 -4.15 6.72 -0.15
N ILE A 108 -3.87 5.70 0.64
CA ILE A 108 -4.87 5.09 1.53
C ILE A 108 -5.33 6.09 2.59
N GLY A 109 -4.43 6.92 3.12
CA GLY A 109 -4.79 7.97 4.08
C GLY A 109 -5.87 8.93 3.56
N GLN A 110 -5.95 9.15 2.26
CA GLN A 110 -6.95 10.03 1.64
C GLN A 110 -8.37 9.44 1.59
N PHE A 111 -8.55 8.14 1.85
CA PHE A 111 -9.87 7.50 1.91
C PHE A 111 -10.57 7.69 3.25
N LEU A 112 -9.98 8.40 4.19
CA LEU A 112 -10.64 8.78 5.43
C LEU A 112 -11.64 9.91 5.15
N SER A 113 -12.89 9.70 5.52
CA SER A 113 -13.95 10.71 5.48
C SER A 113 -14.62 10.81 6.84
N VAL A 114 -14.81 12.02 7.31
CA VAL A 114 -15.56 12.32 8.53
C VAL A 114 -16.67 13.28 8.17
N VAL A 115 -17.91 12.85 8.38
CA VAL A 115 -19.10 13.67 8.18
C VAL A 115 -19.64 14.03 9.55
N SER A 116 -20.02 15.28 9.78
CA SER A 116 -20.61 15.71 11.04
C SER A 116 -22.03 16.23 10.83
N GLU A 117 -22.90 15.92 11.79
CA GLU A 117 -24.29 16.34 11.82
C GLU A 117 -24.61 16.87 13.21
N LEU A 118 -25.23 18.06 13.28
CA LEU A 118 -25.64 18.69 14.54
C LEU A 118 -27.11 18.39 14.78
N ASP A 119 -27.44 17.91 15.97
CA ASP A 119 -28.79 17.81 16.47
C ASP A 119 -29.04 19.02 17.39
N ASP A 120 -29.69 20.03 16.84
CA ASP A 120 -29.93 21.30 17.52
C ASP A 120 -30.83 21.17 18.78
N ASP A 121 -31.74 20.17 18.77
CA ASP A 121 -32.67 19.96 19.89
C ASP A 121 -31.96 19.45 21.16
N ASN A 122 -30.85 18.72 20.99
CA ASN A 122 -30.14 18.09 22.10
C ASN A 122 -28.72 18.65 22.31
N ASN A 123 -28.31 19.69 21.60
CA ASN A 123 -26.93 20.22 21.61
C ASN A 123 -25.89 19.11 21.46
N THR A 124 -26.19 18.12 20.57
CA THR A 124 -25.40 16.91 20.34
C THR A 124 -24.87 16.91 18.93
N ARG A 125 -23.57 16.68 18.78
CA ARG A 125 -22.96 16.50 17.47
C ARG A 125 -22.60 15.04 17.22
N TYR A 126 -23.05 14.54 16.06
CA TYR A 126 -22.71 13.21 15.56
C TYR A 126 -21.60 13.32 14.54
N TYR A 127 -20.53 12.54 14.72
CA TYR A 127 -19.45 12.40 13.76
C TYR A 127 -19.47 10.99 13.21
N TYR A 128 -19.65 10.85 11.92
CA TYR A 128 -19.61 9.56 11.21
C TYR A 128 -18.25 9.39 10.55
N VAL A 129 -17.46 8.47 11.05
CA VAL A 129 -16.12 8.19 10.55
C VAL A 129 -16.16 7.00 9.59
N GLN A 130 -15.66 7.20 8.37
CA GLN A 130 -15.62 6.18 7.33
C GLN A 130 -14.21 6.05 6.77
N GLY A 131 -13.73 4.82 6.60
CA GLY A 131 -12.46 4.51 5.95
C GLY A 131 -11.40 3.98 6.89
N GLN A 132 -10.13 4.22 6.54
CA GLN A 132 -8.99 3.61 7.21
C GLN A 132 -8.28 4.63 8.10
N VAL A 133 -8.16 4.32 9.40
CA VAL A 133 -7.43 5.14 10.37
C VAL A 133 -6.13 4.42 10.74
N PHE A 134 -4.99 5.03 10.42
CA PHE A 134 -3.66 4.50 10.69
C PHE A 134 -2.64 5.66 10.74
N PHE A 135 -1.38 5.38 11.01
CA PHE A 135 -0.34 6.39 11.26
C PHE A 135 -0.31 7.55 10.24
N SER A 136 -0.59 7.30 8.96
CA SER A 136 -0.55 8.33 7.91
C SER A 136 -1.81 9.21 7.86
N SER A 137 -2.96 8.74 8.38
CA SER A 137 -4.22 9.48 8.37
C SER A 137 -4.56 10.18 9.70
N THR A 138 -3.74 10.02 10.74
CA THR A 138 -4.01 10.56 12.09
C THR A 138 -4.16 12.08 12.12
N THR A 139 -3.34 12.79 11.36
CA THR A 139 -3.43 14.26 11.28
C THR A 139 -4.72 14.71 10.61
N GLN A 140 -5.10 14.04 9.53
CA GLN A 140 -6.36 14.31 8.84
C GLN A 140 -7.55 13.98 9.75
N PHE A 141 -7.50 12.84 10.45
CA PHE A 141 -8.50 12.43 11.42
C PHE A 141 -8.72 13.51 12.47
N LEU A 142 -7.67 13.96 13.17
CA LEU A 142 -7.80 15.00 14.20
C LEU A 142 -8.32 16.34 13.66
N ASN A 143 -7.90 16.73 12.46
CA ASN A 143 -8.31 17.99 11.85
C ASN A 143 -9.77 17.98 11.34
N SER A 144 -10.38 16.80 11.23
CA SER A 144 -11.77 16.66 10.81
C SER A 144 -12.78 16.93 11.92
N PHE A 145 -12.32 17.10 13.15
CA PHE A 145 -13.18 17.37 14.31
C PHE A 145 -12.99 18.80 14.82
N ASP A 146 -14.09 19.51 15.02
CA ASP A 146 -14.08 20.81 15.68
C ASP A 146 -14.22 20.62 17.20
N THR A 147 -13.08 20.60 17.89
CA THR A 147 -13.05 20.40 19.35
C THR A 147 -13.30 21.69 20.15
N LYS A 148 -13.43 22.83 19.48
CA LYS A 148 -13.67 24.14 20.16
C LYS A 148 -15.13 24.53 20.24
N GLU A 149 -16.00 23.78 19.58
CA GLU A 149 -17.43 24.01 19.62
C GLU A 149 -17.96 23.65 21.03
N ALA A 150 -18.70 24.56 21.64
CA ALA A 150 -19.29 24.34 22.95
C ALA A 150 -20.51 23.43 22.84
N LEU A 151 -20.32 22.13 22.98
CA LEU A 151 -21.33 21.09 22.86
C LEU A 151 -21.49 20.36 24.19
N ASP A 152 -22.71 20.01 24.54
CA ASP A 152 -22.97 19.18 25.73
C ASP A 152 -22.59 17.73 25.48
N LYS A 153 -22.83 17.24 24.25
CA LYS A 153 -22.60 15.85 23.91
C LYS A 153 -22.01 15.67 22.50
N VAL A 154 -21.07 14.75 22.39
CA VAL A 154 -20.43 14.34 21.12
C VAL A 154 -20.53 12.82 20.96
N VAL A 155 -21.07 12.37 19.83
CA VAL A 155 -21.15 10.95 19.49
C VAL A 155 -20.26 10.70 18.28
N ILE A 156 -19.29 9.81 18.42
CA ILE A 156 -18.36 9.42 17.35
C ILE A 156 -18.71 8.01 16.91
N ASP A 157 -19.34 7.89 15.74
CA ASP A 157 -19.68 6.62 15.12
C ASP A 157 -18.52 6.14 14.25
N VAL A 158 -17.89 5.05 14.65
CA VAL A 158 -16.78 4.40 13.98
C VAL A 158 -17.15 3.07 13.34
N SER A 159 -18.45 2.81 13.12
CA SER A 159 -18.96 1.55 12.55
C SER A 159 -18.34 1.23 11.18
N GLN A 160 -18.05 2.26 10.39
CA GLN A 160 -17.45 2.15 9.05
C GLN A 160 -15.97 2.52 9.03
N ALA A 161 -15.35 2.71 10.21
CA ALA A 161 -13.94 2.97 10.34
C ALA A 161 -13.17 1.70 10.73
N HIS A 162 -11.94 1.59 10.24
CA HIS A 162 -11.03 0.50 10.59
C HIS A 162 -9.75 1.08 11.16
N PHE A 163 -9.48 0.77 12.43
CA PHE A 163 -8.25 1.15 13.12
C PHE A 163 -7.21 0.05 12.93
N TRP A 164 -6.09 0.38 12.30
CA TRP A 164 -5.09 -0.60 11.85
C TRP A 164 -3.89 -0.70 12.76
N ASP A 165 -3.57 0.35 13.49
CA ASP A 165 -2.37 0.40 14.33
C ASP A 165 -2.61 1.11 15.67
N VAL A 166 -1.62 1.00 16.55
CA VAL A 166 -1.65 1.61 17.89
C VAL A 166 -1.71 3.13 17.81
N THR A 167 -1.11 3.74 16.77
CA THR A 167 -1.13 5.19 16.59
C THR A 167 -2.54 5.70 16.30
N ALA A 168 -3.34 4.93 15.56
CA ALA A 168 -4.74 5.25 15.32
C ALA A 168 -5.56 5.22 16.61
N VAL A 169 -5.33 4.21 17.47
CA VAL A 169 -6.00 4.11 18.78
C VAL A 169 -5.63 5.26 19.70
N ASP A 170 -4.34 5.56 19.84
CA ASP A 170 -3.84 6.69 20.62
C ASP A 170 -4.39 8.04 20.12
N THR A 171 -4.63 8.14 18.82
CA THR A 171 -5.22 9.33 18.21
C THR A 171 -6.71 9.48 18.57
N LEU A 172 -7.45 8.38 18.60
CA LEU A 172 -8.85 8.38 19.07
C LEU A 172 -8.93 8.73 20.56
N ASP A 173 -8.07 8.16 21.39
CA ASP A 173 -8.00 8.49 22.83
C ASP A 173 -7.71 9.98 23.04
N LYS A 174 -6.74 10.52 22.32
CA LYS A 174 -6.42 11.97 22.37
C LYS A 174 -7.60 12.84 21.96
N LEU A 175 -8.35 12.42 20.96
CA LEU A 175 -9.55 13.13 20.51
C LEU A 175 -10.63 13.14 21.60
N VAL A 176 -10.92 11.98 22.18
CA VAL A 176 -11.91 11.86 23.27
C VAL A 176 -11.52 12.75 24.46
N ILE A 177 -10.26 12.68 24.90
CA ILE A 177 -9.76 13.51 26.01
C ILE A 177 -9.86 15.00 25.68
N ARG A 178 -9.63 15.40 24.42
CA ARG A 178 -9.71 16.79 24.01
C ARG A 178 -11.14 17.32 24.14
N PHE A 179 -12.15 16.59 23.70
CA PHE A 179 -13.54 16.96 23.86
C PHE A 179 -13.97 16.98 25.33
N GLN A 180 -13.54 16.00 26.14
CA GLN A 180 -13.84 15.98 27.58
C GLN A 180 -13.24 17.17 28.32
N ARG A 181 -12.04 17.63 27.93
CA ARG A 181 -11.42 18.83 28.51
C ARG A 181 -12.17 20.12 28.19
N GLU A 182 -12.83 20.17 27.04
CA GLU A 182 -13.70 21.29 26.66
C GLU A 182 -15.11 21.21 27.31
N GLY A 183 -15.37 20.13 28.07
CA GLY A 183 -16.62 19.96 28.86
C GLY A 183 -17.68 19.13 28.16
N SER A 184 -17.41 18.54 27.01
CA SER A 184 -18.37 17.69 26.28
C SER A 184 -18.37 16.27 26.82
N ASP A 185 -19.56 15.67 26.94
CA ASP A 185 -19.71 14.22 27.16
C ASP A 185 -19.50 13.47 25.84
N VAL A 186 -18.52 12.57 25.77
CA VAL A 186 -18.14 11.90 24.53
C VAL A 186 -18.49 10.42 24.56
N LYS A 187 -19.20 9.98 23.53
CA LYS A 187 -19.55 8.57 23.32
C LYS A 187 -19.00 8.05 21.99
N VAL A 188 -18.21 6.98 22.04
CA VAL A 188 -17.74 6.27 20.84
C VAL A 188 -18.63 5.05 20.63
N VAL A 189 -19.20 4.90 19.44
CA VAL A 189 -20.09 3.80 19.09
C VAL A 189 -19.63 3.08 17.83
N GLY A 190 -20.04 1.82 17.67
CA GLY A 190 -19.84 1.07 16.42
C GLY A 190 -18.43 0.48 16.22
N LEU A 191 -17.69 0.22 17.28
CA LEU A 191 -16.38 -0.46 17.17
C LEU A 191 -16.54 -1.86 16.58
N ASN A 192 -15.91 -2.10 15.41
CA ASN A 192 -15.88 -3.44 14.82
C ASN A 192 -14.95 -4.38 15.64
N SER A 193 -15.15 -5.71 15.49
CA SER A 193 -14.44 -6.71 16.29
C SER A 193 -12.91 -6.63 16.18
N ALA A 194 -12.37 -6.31 15.01
CA ALA A 194 -10.94 -6.17 14.79
C ALA A 194 -10.37 -4.91 15.48
N SER A 195 -11.05 -3.78 15.35
CA SER A 195 -10.66 -2.52 16.01
C SER A 195 -10.83 -2.62 17.52
N ARG A 196 -11.89 -3.29 18.01
CA ARG A 196 -12.12 -3.54 19.44
C ARG A 196 -10.94 -4.29 20.08
N THR A 197 -10.43 -5.35 19.42
CA THR A 197 -9.28 -6.12 19.91
C THR A 197 -8.02 -5.25 20.08
N ILE A 198 -7.77 -4.32 19.15
CA ILE A 198 -6.63 -3.42 19.23
C ILE A 198 -6.85 -2.36 20.31
N ILE A 199 -8.04 -1.77 20.38
CA ILE A 199 -8.40 -0.75 21.36
C ILE A 199 -8.35 -1.32 22.77
N ASP A 200 -8.96 -2.47 23.05
CA ASP A 200 -8.94 -3.12 24.37
C ASP A 200 -7.53 -3.45 24.86
N LYS A 201 -6.60 -3.70 23.92
CA LYS A 201 -5.22 -4.06 24.25
C LYS A 201 -4.33 -2.84 24.49
N PHE A 202 -4.58 -1.72 23.84
CA PHE A 202 -3.66 -0.58 23.77
C PHE A 202 -4.25 0.75 24.26
N SER A 203 -5.57 0.87 24.51
CA SER A 203 -6.13 2.08 25.09
C SER A 203 -5.59 2.28 26.52
N ILE A 204 -5.08 3.49 26.77
CA ILE A 204 -4.44 3.87 28.04
C ILE A 204 -5.48 4.46 29.00
N HIS A 205 -6.59 4.96 28.51
CA HIS A 205 -7.63 5.63 29.30
C HIS A 205 -8.71 4.65 29.73
N ASP A 206 -8.86 4.64 31.00
CA ASP A 206 -9.76 3.98 31.91
C ASP A 206 -10.92 3.20 31.25
N ARG A 207 -10.86 1.88 31.41
CA ARG A 207 -11.88 0.91 30.99
C ARG A 207 -13.27 1.13 31.63
N HIS A 208 -13.46 2.18 32.43
CA HIS A 208 -14.67 2.40 33.19
C HIS A 208 -15.56 3.54 32.67
N ASP A 209 -15.06 4.45 31.81
CA ASP A 209 -15.84 5.65 31.42
C ASP A 209 -16.19 5.78 29.92
N ILE A 210 -15.63 4.95 29.06
CA ILE A 210 -16.11 4.92 27.67
C ILE A 210 -17.30 3.99 27.63
N GLY A 211 -18.50 4.54 27.58
CA GLY A 211 -19.76 3.79 27.43
C GLY A 211 -19.77 3.02 26.11
N LEU A 212 -19.07 1.91 26.06
CA LEU A 212 -19.15 0.94 24.99
C LEU A 212 -20.49 0.24 25.09
N ILE A 213 -21.44 0.64 24.26
CA ILE A 213 -22.72 -0.03 24.11
C ILE A 213 -22.66 -0.88 22.85
N ASP A 214 -23.02 -2.16 22.98
CA ASP A 214 -23.18 -3.16 21.94
C ASP A 214 -24.12 -2.72 20.82
#